data_fb66a4344e833cbc4cd3265faf3d198e
#
_entry.id   fb66a4344e833cbc4cd3265faf3d198e
#
_cell.length_a   1.000
_cell.length_b   1.000
_cell.length_c   1.000
_cell.angle_alpha   90.00
_cell.angle_beta   90.00
_cell.angle_gamma   90.00
#
_symmetry.space_group_name_H-M   'P 1'
#
loop_
_entity.id
_entity.type
_entity.pdbx_description
1 polymer ?
#
loop_
_entity_poly.entity_id
_entity_poly.type
_entity_poly.pdbx_seq_one_letter_code
_entity_poly.pdbx_strand_id
1 'polypeptide(L)'
;MLYYLSLGANLGDREQTIKQALELIEQQVGHVLRCSSFFYSAPWGFESEHEFCNLCCAVESSQAPLSVLRLTQTIERALGRNLKSQISNLKSQIYSDRPIDIDLIRAFDDSGNEIKCEITNDQNNESPYSEADCSTEGRLEISNLKSQMSSDTLLTLPHPLWQERDFVKIPLAEIITV
;
A
#
# COMPACT_ATOMS: atom_id res chain seq x y z
N MET A 1 -7.31 6.30 13.16
CA MET A 1 -7.59 5.06 12.40
C MET A 1 -6.40 4.13 12.46
N LEU A 2 -6.63 2.81 12.40
CA LEU A 2 -5.59 1.78 12.39
C LEU A 2 -5.49 1.13 11.00
N TYR A 3 -4.30 1.10 10.43
CA TYR A 3 -4.01 0.50 9.13
C TYR A 3 -3.06 -0.67 9.24
N TYR A 4 -3.31 -1.72 8.48
CA TYR A 4 -2.37 -2.83 8.29
C TYR A 4 -1.80 -2.75 6.88
N LEU A 5 -0.49 -2.60 6.77
CA LEU A 5 0.26 -2.53 5.52
C LEU A 5 1.09 -3.79 5.34
N SER A 6 1.23 -4.25 4.10
CA SER A 6 2.17 -5.29 3.71
C SER A 6 3.26 -4.66 2.84
N LEU A 7 4.51 -4.90 3.19
CA LEU A 7 5.68 -4.46 2.46
C LEU A 7 6.39 -5.66 1.86
N GLY A 8 6.81 -5.55 0.59
CA GLY A 8 7.53 -6.61 -0.12
C GLY A 8 8.63 -6.04 -0.99
N ALA A 9 9.82 -6.65 -0.98
CA ALA A 9 10.97 -6.27 -1.80
C ALA A 9 11.69 -7.50 -2.31
N ASN A 10 12.14 -7.51 -3.58
CA ASN A 10 12.93 -8.62 -4.12
C ASN A 10 14.16 -8.17 -4.93
N LEU A 11 14.48 -6.88 -4.95
CA LEU A 11 15.66 -6.33 -5.59
C LEU A 11 16.59 -5.64 -4.58
N GLY A 12 17.89 -5.74 -4.80
CA GLY A 12 18.91 -5.08 -3.99
C GLY A 12 18.96 -5.57 -2.54
N ASP A 13 19.29 -4.69 -1.61
CA ASP A 13 19.23 -4.98 -0.16
C ASP A 13 17.78 -4.85 0.32
N ARG A 14 17.04 -5.94 0.21
CA ARG A 14 15.60 -6.04 0.47
C ARG A 14 15.23 -5.62 1.88
N GLU A 15 15.98 -6.09 2.89
CA GLU A 15 15.71 -5.77 4.29
C GLU A 15 15.97 -4.30 4.57
N GLN A 16 17.07 -3.75 4.04
CA GLN A 16 17.39 -2.34 4.22
C GLN A 16 16.35 -1.45 3.54
N THR A 17 15.88 -1.83 2.35
CA THR A 17 14.83 -1.10 1.64
C THR A 17 13.51 -1.10 2.43
N ILE A 18 13.12 -2.23 3.02
CA ILE A 18 11.93 -2.31 3.88
C ILE A 18 12.10 -1.45 5.14
N LYS A 19 13.29 -1.44 5.77
CA LYS A 19 13.56 -0.58 6.93
C LYS A 19 13.44 0.91 6.58
N GLN A 20 13.99 1.32 5.43
CA GLN A 20 13.83 2.69 4.92
C GLN A 20 12.36 3.04 4.62
N ALA A 21 11.59 2.09 4.07
CA ALA A 21 10.16 2.29 3.86
C ALA A 21 9.40 2.50 5.18
N LEU A 22 9.72 1.73 6.23
CA LEU A 22 9.13 1.90 7.56
C LEU A 22 9.46 3.27 8.17
N GLU A 23 10.71 3.77 8.01
CA GLU A 23 11.10 5.10 8.46
C GLU A 23 10.30 6.20 7.74
N LEU A 24 10.08 6.05 6.43
CA LEU A 24 9.27 7.00 5.65
C LEU A 24 7.78 6.91 6.00
N ILE A 25 7.26 5.71 6.30
CA ILE A 25 5.89 5.52 6.77
C ILE A 25 5.70 6.24 8.11
N GLU A 26 6.62 6.06 9.07
CA GLU A 26 6.59 6.76 10.37
C GLU A 26 6.56 8.28 10.20
N GLN A 27 7.32 8.82 9.24
CA GLN A 27 7.43 10.27 9.02
C GLN A 27 6.26 10.88 8.25
N GLN A 28 5.65 10.14 7.31
CA GLN A 28 4.74 10.71 6.31
C GLN A 28 3.32 10.17 6.41
N VAL A 29 3.13 8.95 6.89
CA VAL A 29 1.82 8.29 6.93
C VAL A 29 1.22 8.32 8.33
N GLY A 30 1.99 7.88 9.33
CA GLY A 30 1.54 7.80 10.70
C GLY A 30 2.45 6.93 11.56
N HIS A 31 2.10 6.79 12.83
CA HIS A 31 2.93 6.10 13.82
C HIS A 31 2.92 4.57 13.62
N VAL A 32 4.09 3.98 13.42
CA VAL A 32 4.25 2.52 13.29
C VAL A 32 4.19 1.87 14.66
N LEU A 33 3.07 1.26 14.98
CA LEU A 33 2.81 0.65 16.29
C LEU A 33 3.58 -0.66 16.49
N ARG A 34 3.65 -1.48 15.45
CA ARG A 34 4.33 -2.80 15.49
C ARG A 34 4.61 -3.30 14.08
N CYS A 35 5.64 -4.16 13.98
CA CYS A 35 6.01 -4.86 12.75
C CYS A 35 6.07 -6.37 13.02
N SER A 36 5.81 -7.18 12.00
CA SER A 36 6.09 -8.61 12.01
C SER A 36 7.58 -8.90 11.90
N SER A 37 7.95 -10.15 12.04
CA SER A 37 9.23 -10.68 11.55
C SER A 37 9.30 -10.60 10.03
N PHE A 38 10.52 -10.63 9.46
CA PHE A 38 10.71 -10.79 8.02
C PHE A 38 10.26 -12.20 7.59
N PHE A 39 9.55 -12.25 6.47
CA PHE A 39 9.07 -13.48 5.86
C PHE A 39 9.58 -13.58 4.42
N TYR A 40 10.35 -14.61 4.13
CA TYR A 40 10.90 -14.85 2.79
C TYR A 40 9.98 -15.77 2.00
N SER A 41 9.74 -15.44 0.73
CA SER A 41 8.87 -16.22 -0.15
C SER A 41 9.34 -16.21 -1.59
N ALA A 42 9.03 -17.28 -2.33
CA ALA A 42 9.14 -17.25 -3.77
C ALA A 42 8.23 -16.17 -4.38
N PRO A 43 8.53 -15.69 -5.59
CA PRO A 43 7.62 -14.81 -6.34
C PRO A 43 6.23 -15.43 -6.49
N TRP A 44 5.21 -14.61 -6.34
CA TRP A 44 3.81 -15.02 -6.49
C TRP A 44 3.21 -14.47 -7.79
N GLY A 45 2.69 -15.37 -8.65
CA GLY A 45 2.03 -15.00 -9.89
C GLY A 45 2.95 -14.65 -11.06
N PHE A 46 4.27 -14.81 -10.91
CA PHE A 46 5.26 -14.67 -11.99
C PHE A 46 6.55 -15.45 -11.68
N GLU A 47 7.40 -15.66 -12.68
CA GLU A 47 8.69 -16.29 -12.53
C GLU A 47 9.79 -15.25 -12.31
N SER A 48 10.62 -15.45 -11.29
CA SER A 48 11.83 -14.67 -11.01
C SER A 48 12.82 -15.52 -10.22
N GLU A 49 14.11 -15.26 -10.40
CA GLU A 49 15.19 -15.85 -9.60
C GLU A 49 15.35 -15.14 -8.24
N HIS A 50 14.66 -14.01 -8.04
CA HIS A 50 14.76 -13.19 -6.83
C HIS A 50 13.62 -13.49 -5.85
N GLU A 51 13.99 -14.06 -4.73
CA GLU A 51 13.12 -14.29 -3.59
C GLU A 51 12.67 -12.97 -2.95
N PHE A 52 11.42 -12.86 -2.54
CA PHE A 52 10.90 -11.71 -1.81
C PHE A 52 11.25 -11.77 -0.32
N CYS A 53 11.57 -10.62 0.24
CA CYS A 53 11.51 -10.35 1.67
C CYS A 53 10.22 -9.56 1.92
N ASN A 54 9.38 -10.05 2.83
CA ASN A 54 8.08 -9.46 3.14
C ASN A 54 7.99 -9.12 4.63
N LEU A 55 7.16 -8.14 4.97
CA LEU A 55 6.86 -7.73 6.34
C LEU A 55 5.49 -7.10 6.37
N CYS A 56 4.74 -7.28 7.47
CA CYS A 56 3.54 -6.51 7.74
C CYS A 56 3.76 -5.54 8.90
N CYS A 57 3.14 -4.36 8.82
CA CYS A 57 3.13 -3.41 9.94
C CYS A 57 1.73 -2.87 10.22
N ALA A 58 1.52 -2.49 11.49
CA ALA A 58 0.34 -1.78 11.95
C ALA A 58 0.69 -0.31 12.14
N VAL A 59 -0.09 0.59 11.54
CA VAL A 59 0.15 2.04 11.52
C VAL A 59 -1.08 2.78 12.03
N GLU A 60 -0.90 3.62 13.04
CA GLU A 60 -1.93 4.56 13.47
C GLU A 60 -1.78 5.87 12.70
N SER A 61 -2.86 6.32 12.06
CA SER A 61 -2.85 7.54 11.26
C SER A 61 -4.19 8.27 11.32
N SER A 62 -4.16 9.59 11.25
CA SER A 62 -5.34 10.44 11.07
C SER A 62 -5.75 10.57 9.59
N GLN A 63 -4.94 10.10 8.66
CA GLN A 63 -5.19 10.20 7.23
C GLN A 63 -6.30 9.25 6.77
N ALA A 64 -7.12 9.70 5.81
CA ALA A 64 -8.12 8.84 5.17
C ALA A 64 -7.46 7.73 4.31
N PRO A 65 -8.12 6.59 4.08
CA PRO A 65 -7.54 5.45 3.35
C PRO A 65 -6.92 5.79 1.99
N LEU A 66 -7.58 6.66 1.21
CA LEU A 66 -7.06 7.09 -0.09
C LEU A 66 -5.79 7.95 0.06
N SER A 67 -5.69 8.76 1.10
CA SER A 67 -4.48 9.53 1.39
C SER A 67 -3.33 8.61 1.79
N VAL A 68 -3.58 7.61 2.63
CA VAL A 68 -2.58 6.60 2.99
C VAL A 68 -2.08 5.88 1.74
N LEU A 69 -2.97 5.44 0.84
CA LEU A 69 -2.59 4.82 -0.43
C LEU A 69 -1.68 5.73 -1.28
N ARG A 70 -2.02 7.01 -1.41
CA ARG A 70 -1.22 7.97 -2.18
C ARG A 70 0.16 8.22 -1.56
N LEU A 71 0.24 8.26 -0.24
CA LEU A 71 1.50 8.41 0.48
C LEU A 71 2.38 7.17 0.33
N THR A 72 1.84 5.95 0.47
CA THR A 72 2.61 4.72 0.26
C THR A 72 3.14 4.63 -1.17
N GLN A 73 2.36 4.97 -2.19
CA GLN A 73 2.80 5.06 -3.57
C GLN A 73 3.91 6.12 -3.80
N THR A 74 3.89 7.19 -3.02
CA THR A 74 4.95 8.21 -3.09
C THR A 74 6.25 7.68 -2.48
N ILE A 75 6.17 6.96 -1.37
CA ILE A 75 7.30 6.28 -0.73
C ILE A 75 7.91 5.23 -1.68
N GLU A 76 7.09 4.41 -2.33
CA GLU A 76 7.56 3.44 -3.31
C GLU A 76 8.36 4.10 -4.44
N ARG A 77 7.86 5.22 -4.97
CA ARG A 77 8.57 5.99 -6.01
C ARG A 77 9.90 6.55 -5.52
N ALA A 78 9.93 7.07 -4.29
CA ALA A 78 11.15 7.60 -3.67
C ALA A 78 12.21 6.51 -3.48
N LEU A 79 11.79 5.26 -3.21
CA LEU A 79 12.66 4.10 -3.06
C LEU A 79 12.96 3.37 -4.40
N GLY A 80 12.67 4.00 -5.53
CA GLY A 80 13.10 3.54 -6.86
C GLY A 80 12.09 2.70 -7.63
N ARG A 81 10.83 2.58 -7.18
CA ARG A 81 9.78 1.93 -7.97
C ARG A 81 9.41 2.78 -9.18
N ASN A 82 9.77 2.32 -10.38
CA ASN A 82 9.42 2.98 -11.63
C ASN A 82 8.02 2.56 -12.09
N LEU A 83 7.04 3.46 -12.01
CA LEU A 83 5.68 3.24 -12.51
C LEU A 83 5.61 3.07 -14.05
N LYS A 84 6.64 3.50 -14.78
CA LYS A 84 6.67 3.42 -16.25
C LYS A 84 6.65 1.99 -16.80
N SER A 85 7.13 1.01 -16.04
CA SER A 85 7.07 -0.41 -16.42
C SER A 85 5.65 -0.98 -16.33
N GLN A 86 4.75 -0.36 -15.57
CA GLN A 86 3.36 -0.80 -15.44
C GLN A 86 2.46 -0.25 -16.56
N ILE A 87 2.79 0.91 -17.14
CA ILE A 87 1.98 1.54 -18.19
C ILE A 87 2.09 0.81 -19.55
N SER A 88 3.22 0.15 -19.82
CA SER A 88 3.41 -0.60 -21.06
C SER A 88 2.63 -1.92 -21.12
N ASN A 89 2.05 -2.38 -20.01
CA ASN A 89 1.41 -3.68 -19.87
C ASN A 89 -0.07 -3.61 -19.46
N LEU A 90 -0.80 -2.61 -19.93
CA LEU A 90 -2.22 -2.35 -19.65
C LEU A 90 -3.21 -3.50 -20.01
N LYS A 91 -2.73 -4.65 -20.49
CA LYS A 91 -3.57 -5.82 -20.81
C LYS A 91 -3.33 -7.04 -19.94
N SER A 92 -2.34 -7.03 -19.04
CA SER A 92 -2.12 -8.08 -18.06
C SER A 92 -1.55 -7.45 -16.79
N GLN A 93 -2.07 -7.82 -15.62
CA GLN A 93 -1.43 -7.53 -14.33
C GLN A 93 -0.12 -8.32 -14.28
N ILE A 94 0.93 -7.84 -14.95
CA ILE A 94 2.22 -8.52 -14.95
C ILE A 94 2.93 -8.08 -13.67
N TYR A 95 2.94 -8.98 -12.71
CA TYR A 95 3.84 -8.88 -11.57
C TYR A 95 5.29 -8.91 -12.07
N SER A 96 6.17 -8.14 -11.47
CA SER A 96 7.58 -8.04 -11.84
C SER A 96 8.44 -7.79 -10.61
N ASP A 97 9.73 -8.00 -10.76
CA ASP A 97 10.73 -7.63 -9.76
C ASP A 97 10.65 -6.14 -9.45
N ARG A 98 10.76 -5.81 -8.16
CA ARG A 98 10.59 -4.43 -7.67
C ARG A 98 11.39 -4.18 -6.41
N PRO A 99 11.95 -2.96 -6.27
CA PRO A 99 12.70 -2.60 -5.06
C PRO A 99 11.81 -2.57 -3.82
N ILE A 100 10.54 -2.17 -3.96
CA ILE A 100 9.54 -2.12 -2.87
C ILE A 100 8.12 -2.14 -3.42
N ASP A 101 7.22 -2.73 -2.66
CA ASP A 101 5.76 -2.74 -2.83
C ASP A 101 5.12 -2.52 -1.48
N ILE A 102 4.14 -1.62 -1.37
CA ILE A 102 3.47 -1.30 -0.11
C ILE A 102 1.95 -1.35 -0.34
N ASP A 103 1.35 -2.47 0.03
CA ASP A 103 -0.08 -2.70 -0.10
C ASP A 103 -0.83 -2.32 1.18
N LEU A 104 -1.94 -1.60 1.05
CA LEU A 104 -2.89 -1.35 2.13
C LEU A 104 -3.84 -2.55 2.26
N ILE A 105 -3.72 -3.32 3.34
CA ILE A 105 -4.40 -4.62 3.50
C ILE A 105 -5.74 -4.48 4.19
N ARG A 106 -5.77 -3.82 5.36
CA ARG A 106 -6.98 -3.60 6.16
C ARG A 106 -6.91 -2.24 6.83
N ALA A 107 -8.08 -1.67 7.11
CA ALA A 107 -8.21 -0.43 7.86
C ALA A 107 -9.35 -0.53 8.87
N PHE A 108 -9.19 0.15 10.01
CA PHE A 108 -10.19 0.22 11.07
C PHE A 108 -10.36 1.67 11.51
N ASP A 109 -11.61 2.04 11.79
CA ASP A 109 -11.93 3.35 12.36
C ASP A 109 -11.52 3.45 13.85
N ASP A 110 -11.71 4.63 14.44
CA ASP A 110 -11.37 4.87 15.85
C ASP A 110 -12.31 4.12 16.83
N SER A 111 -13.42 3.58 16.34
CA SER A 111 -14.33 2.72 17.09
C SER A 111 -13.98 1.23 16.95
N GLY A 112 -12.94 0.88 16.19
CA GLY A 112 -12.50 -0.48 15.92
C GLY A 112 -13.31 -1.22 14.86
N ASN A 113 -14.17 -0.54 14.09
CA ASN A 113 -14.90 -1.17 13.00
C ASN A 113 -14.02 -1.25 11.76
N GLU A 114 -14.06 -2.40 11.06
CA GLU A 114 -13.33 -2.55 9.82
C GLU A 114 -13.94 -1.71 8.71
N ILE A 115 -13.11 -0.89 8.08
CA ILE A 115 -13.47 -0.06 6.93
C ILE A 115 -13.55 -0.94 5.70
N LYS A 116 -14.73 -0.95 5.06
CA LYS A 116 -14.97 -1.63 3.80
C LYS A 116 -15.31 -0.59 2.75
N CYS A 117 -14.46 -0.46 1.74
CA CYS A 117 -14.69 0.50 0.66
C CYS A 117 -14.11 0.00 -0.66
N GLU A 118 -14.70 0.47 -1.73
CA GLU A 118 -14.16 0.39 -3.09
C GLU A 118 -14.15 1.81 -3.66
N ILE A 119 -12.97 2.30 -3.98
CA ILE A 119 -12.78 3.66 -4.53
C ILE A 119 -12.36 3.52 -5.99
N THR A 120 -13.15 4.10 -6.88
CA THR A 120 -12.91 4.10 -8.33
C THR A 120 -12.54 5.51 -8.82
N ASN A 121 -12.01 5.60 -10.03
CA ASN A 121 -11.66 6.88 -10.67
C ASN A 121 -12.89 7.69 -11.12
N ASP A 122 -14.08 7.12 -11.10
CA ASP A 122 -15.30 7.81 -11.51
C ASP A 122 -15.64 8.94 -10.53
N GLN A 123 -15.74 10.17 -11.06
CA GLN A 123 -15.99 11.42 -10.31
C GLN A 123 -17.38 11.48 -9.64
N ASN A 124 -18.18 10.44 -9.73
CA ASN A 124 -19.56 10.38 -9.23
C ASN A 124 -19.75 9.51 -7.97
N ASN A 125 -18.68 8.95 -7.41
CA ASN A 125 -18.80 8.12 -6.20
C ASN A 125 -18.46 9.00 -4.97
N GLU A 126 -19.50 9.53 -4.33
CA GLU A 126 -19.38 10.14 -3.00
C GLU A 126 -18.91 9.06 -2.02
N SER A 127 -17.63 9.10 -1.70
CA SER A 127 -17.08 8.32 -0.58
C SER A 127 -17.80 8.79 0.69
N PRO A 128 -18.25 7.87 1.58
CA PRO A 128 -18.80 8.26 2.89
C PRO A 128 -17.79 9.04 3.76
N TYR A 129 -16.53 9.08 3.36
CA TYR A 129 -15.49 9.91 3.95
C TYR A 129 -15.32 11.16 3.08
N SER A 130 -16.06 12.22 3.39
CA SER A 130 -15.99 13.50 2.70
C SER A 130 -14.58 14.10 2.78
N GLU A 131 -14.13 14.73 1.68
CA GLU A 131 -12.87 15.50 1.59
C GLU A 131 -12.85 16.75 2.51
N ALA A 132 -13.72 16.84 3.52
CA ALA A 132 -13.99 18.04 4.28
C ALA A 132 -12.95 18.39 5.35
N ASP A 133 -11.86 17.61 5.51
CA ASP A 133 -10.88 17.90 6.57
C ASP A 133 -9.42 17.88 6.08
N CYS A 134 -9.16 18.52 4.95
CA CYS A 134 -7.80 18.87 4.54
C CYS A 134 -7.63 20.39 4.49
N SER A 135 -7.48 21.00 5.67
CA SER A 135 -7.04 22.38 5.78
C SER A 135 -5.56 22.49 5.42
N THR A 136 -5.33 23.12 4.26
CA THR A 136 -4.20 23.98 3.89
C THR A 136 -2.77 23.59 4.29
N GLU A 137 -2.01 23.20 3.32
CA GLU A 137 -0.72 23.67 2.82
C GLU A 137 0.04 22.52 2.14
N GLY A 138 0.11 22.57 0.82
CA GLY A 138 0.83 21.58 0.00
C GLY A 138 0.06 21.15 -1.25
N ARG A 139 -0.59 22.10 -1.92
CA ARG A 139 -1.25 21.87 -3.21
C ARG A 139 -0.20 21.71 -4.30
N LEU A 140 0.45 20.55 -4.33
CA LEU A 140 1.16 20.11 -5.53
C LEU A 140 0.11 19.71 -6.56
N GLU A 141 0.21 20.30 -7.74
CA GLU A 141 -0.72 20.21 -8.87
C GLU A 141 -1.05 18.73 -9.23
N ILE A 142 -2.18 18.24 -8.71
CA ILE A 142 -2.72 16.90 -8.98
C ILE A 142 -3.43 16.87 -10.36
N SER A 143 -3.52 18.01 -11.05
CA SER A 143 -4.22 18.14 -12.34
C SER A 143 -3.62 17.31 -13.47
N ASN A 144 -2.34 16.96 -13.44
CA ASN A 144 -1.67 16.24 -14.51
C ASN A 144 -1.66 14.72 -14.38
N LEU A 145 -2.11 14.15 -13.24
CA LEU A 145 -2.22 12.69 -13.08
C LEU A 145 -3.59 12.12 -13.51
N LYS A 146 -4.60 12.99 -13.65
CA LYS A 146 -5.99 12.57 -13.98
C LYS A 146 -6.22 12.10 -15.40
N SER A 147 -5.27 12.33 -16.33
CA SER A 147 -5.52 12.08 -17.77
C SER A 147 -5.04 10.73 -18.29
N GLN A 148 -4.47 9.84 -17.46
CA GLN A 148 -3.86 8.59 -17.94
C GLN A 148 -4.29 7.31 -17.21
N MET A 149 -5.30 7.34 -16.33
CA MET A 149 -5.81 6.13 -15.69
C MET A 149 -7.21 5.82 -16.23
N SER A 150 -7.32 4.66 -16.86
CA SER A 150 -8.60 4.03 -17.24
C SER A 150 -9.49 3.85 -16.01
N SER A 151 -10.79 3.60 -16.21
CA SER A 151 -11.87 3.43 -15.24
C SER A 151 -11.63 2.32 -14.20
N ASP A 152 -10.46 2.28 -13.57
CA ASP A 152 -10.04 1.17 -12.73
C ASP A 152 -10.18 1.53 -11.25
N THR A 153 -10.53 0.54 -10.46
CA THR A 153 -10.61 0.64 -9.00
C THR A 153 -9.25 1.08 -8.44
N LEU A 154 -9.24 2.18 -7.69
CA LEU A 154 -8.03 2.72 -7.06
C LEU A 154 -7.68 1.99 -5.77
N LEU A 155 -8.70 1.64 -4.99
CA LEU A 155 -8.55 1.02 -3.68
C LEU A 155 -9.74 0.14 -3.37
N THR A 156 -9.48 -1.10 -2.93
CA THR A 156 -10.47 -2.00 -2.33
C THR A 156 -10.00 -2.40 -0.94
N LEU A 157 -10.84 -2.17 0.07
CA LEU A 157 -10.59 -2.60 1.45
C LEU A 157 -11.71 -3.51 1.96
N PRO A 158 -11.34 -4.60 2.65
CA PRO A 158 -10.00 -5.22 2.75
C PRO A 158 -9.43 -5.60 1.38
N HIS A 159 -8.10 -5.64 1.23
CA HIS A 159 -7.45 -6.05 -0.02
C HIS A 159 -7.94 -7.44 -0.47
N PRO A 160 -8.44 -7.62 -1.71
CA PRO A 160 -9.23 -8.81 -2.08
C PRO A 160 -8.47 -10.13 -1.98
N LEU A 161 -7.15 -10.15 -2.22
CA LEU A 161 -6.35 -11.39 -2.28
C LEU A 161 -5.47 -11.63 -1.04
N TRP A 162 -5.64 -10.86 0.04
CA TRP A 162 -4.73 -10.97 1.19
C TRP A 162 -4.78 -12.35 1.88
N GLN A 163 -5.95 -12.99 1.87
CA GLN A 163 -6.16 -14.30 2.51
C GLN A 163 -5.54 -15.46 1.71
N GLU A 164 -5.29 -15.28 0.43
CA GLU A 164 -4.70 -16.28 -0.46
C GLU A 164 -3.17 -16.21 -0.46
N ARG A 165 -2.59 -15.13 0.07
CA ARG A 165 -1.16 -14.82 0.03
C ARG A 165 -0.52 -15.13 1.38
N ASP A 166 0.20 -16.25 1.48
CA ASP A 166 0.88 -16.64 2.73
C ASP A 166 1.90 -15.60 3.17
N PHE A 167 2.58 -14.93 2.22
CA PHE A 167 3.53 -13.86 2.51
C PHE A 167 2.90 -12.57 3.07
N VAL A 168 1.56 -12.47 3.03
CA VAL A 168 0.78 -11.43 3.72
C VAL A 168 0.17 -12.02 4.99
N LYS A 169 -0.51 -13.15 4.86
CA LYS A 169 -1.30 -13.76 5.94
C LYS A 169 -0.46 -14.14 7.16
N ILE A 170 0.72 -14.74 6.94
CA ILE A 170 1.59 -15.20 8.03
C ILE A 170 2.17 -14.01 8.79
N PRO A 171 2.83 -13.01 8.15
CA PRO A 171 3.31 -11.83 8.86
C PRO A 171 2.19 -11.02 9.51
N LEU A 172 1.04 -10.91 8.86
CA LEU A 172 -0.11 -10.18 9.40
C LEU A 172 -0.64 -10.82 10.70
N ALA A 173 -0.66 -12.15 10.77
CA ALA A 173 -1.11 -12.87 11.96
C ALA A 173 -0.23 -12.60 13.20
N GLU A 174 1.05 -12.26 13.03
CA GLU A 174 1.95 -11.90 14.14
C GLU A 174 1.56 -10.57 14.81
N ILE A 175 0.91 -9.67 14.08
CA ILE A 175 0.67 -8.29 14.52
C ILE A 175 -0.81 -7.96 14.74
N ILE A 176 -1.74 -8.78 14.25
CA ILE A 176 -3.16 -8.64 14.59
C ILE A 176 -3.33 -9.07 16.05
N THR A 177 -3.70 -8.12 16.91
CA THR A 177 -4.18 -8.44 18.27
C THR A 177 -5.64 -8.81 18.16
N VAL A 178 -5.99 -10.03 18.54
CA VAL A 178 -7.37 -10.46 18.75
C VAL A 178 -7.96 -9.73 19.94
#